data_c4a0fdbb0e35461158a0c212320821ba
#
_entry.id   c4a0fdbb0e35461158a0c212320821ba
#
_cell.length_a   1.000
_cell.length_b   1.000
_cell.length_c   1.000
_cell.angle_alpha   90.00
_cell.angle_beta   90.00
_cell.angle_gamma   90.00
#
_symmetry.space_group_name_H-M   'P 1'
#
loop_
_entity.id
_entity.type
_entity.pdbx_description
1 polymer ?
#
loop_
_entity_poly.entity_id
_entity_poly.type
_entity_poly.pdbx_seq_one_letter_code
_entity_poly.pdbx_strand_id
1 'polypeptide(L)'
;NIAATAQIEADTVQTDHSVEFLTDGDNGTYWLASEDSASAVITLRFPELKNISAVVLGEYLPLGQHIEQGEILAGKNKIADFTVVGHKRICMFDPVQTEELIIKITSSRTEAALRLLEVYQES
;
A
#
# COMPACT_ATOMS: atom_id res chain seq x y z
N ASN A 1 5.73 -10.80 -7.46
CA ASN A 1 5.61 -9.83 -6.39
C ASN A 1 6.99 -9.45 -5.85
N ILE A 2 7.37 -8.18 -5.99
CA ILE A 2 8.66 -7.67 -5.54
C ILE A 2 8.57 -6.78 -4.30
N ALA A 3 7.40 -6.68 -3.69
CA ALA A 3 7.20 -5.78 -2.54
C ALA A 3 8.15 -6.09 -1.38
N ALA A 4 8.44 -7.37 -1.13
CA ALA A 4 9.31 -7.77 -0.03
C ALA A 4 10.78 -7.38 -0.23
N THR A 5 11.18 -6.99 -1.45
CA THR A 5 12.55 -6.56 -1.72
C THR A 5 12.76 -5.06 -1.43
N ALA A 6 11.70 -4.32 -1.19
CA ALA A 6 11.76 -2.89 -0.90
C ALA A 6 11.93 -2.63 0.59
N GLN A 7 12.49 -1.47 0.91
CA GLN A 7 12.36 -0.92 2.26
C GLN A 7 10.98 -0.28 2.30
N ILE A 8 10.21 -0.60 3.34
CA ILE A 8 8.84 -0.13 3.46
C ILE A 8 8.70 0.68 4.75
N GLU A 9 8.01 1.81 4.67
CA GLU A 9 7.71 2.63 5.82
C GLU A 9 6.34 3.29 5.66
N ALA A 10 5.75 3.66 6.78
CA ALA A 10 4.47 4.36 6.81
C ALA A 10 4.59 5.56 7.73
N ASP A 11 3.86 6.63 7.41
CA ASP A 11 3.86 7.85 8.22
C ASP A 11 2.99 7.72 9.48
N THR A 12 2.21 6.66 9.56
CA THR A 12 1.32 6.41 10.69
C THR A 12 1.25 4.90 10.94
N VAL A 13 1.30 4.49 12.21
CA VAL A 13 1.28 3.08 12.59
C VAL A 13 0.87 2.95 14.06
N GLN A 14 0.07 1.92 14.36
CA GLN A 14 -0.22 1.56 15.76
C GLN A 14 0.76 0.49 16.22
N THR A 15 1.04 0.48 17.52
CA THR A 15 1.91 -0.52 18.16
C THR A 15 1.43 -1.93 17.81
N ASP A 16 2.38 -2.82 17.51
CA ASP A 16 2.15 -4.23 17.16
C ASP A 16 1.48 -4.44 15.79
N HIS A 17 1.29 -3.39 15.00
CA HIS A 17 0.71 -3.49 13.65
C HIS A 17 1.61 -2.77 12.64
N SER A 18 2.89 -3.17 12.60
CA SER A 18 3.92 -2.58 11.76
C SER A 18 3.60 -2.69 10.27
N VAL A 19 4.06 -1.70 9.51
CA VAL A 19 3.91 -1.71 8.06
C VAL A 19 4.64 -2.90 7.41
N GLU A 20 5.66 -3.45 8.07
CA GLU A 20 6.38 -4.62 7.58
C GLU A 20 5.51 -5.87 7.48
N PHE A 21 4.39 -5.91 8.20
CA PHE A 21 3.44 -7.00 8.11
C PHE A 21 2.78 -7.10 6.73
N LEU A 22 2.84 -6.03 5.93
CA LEU A 22 2.29 -6.05 4.59
C LEU A 22 3.06 -6.95 3.63
N THR A 23 4.30 -7.26 3.95
CA THR A 23 5.19 -8.02 3.07
C THR A 23 5.72 -9.30 3.71
N ASP A 24 5.15 -9.73 4.85
CA ASP A 24 5.60 -10.93 5.56
C ASP A 24 4.96 -12.24 5.07
N GLY A 25 3.99 -12.14 4.17
CA GLY A 25 3.31 -13.30 3.62
C GLY A 25 2.30 -13.96 4.56
N ASP A 26 2.04 -13.36 5.72
CA ASP A 26 1.10 -13.89 6.71
C ASP A 26 -0.22 -13.13 6.66
N ASN A 27 -1.30 -13.83 6.33
CA ASN A 27 -2.64 -13.23 6.25
C ASN A 27 -3.24 -12.88 7.60
N GLY A 28 -2.63 -13.36 8.68
CA GLY A 28 -3.07 -13.07 10.04
C GLY A 28 -2.50 -11.78 10.61
N THR A 29 -1.49 -11.21 9.94
CA THR A 29 -0.88 -9.94 10.35
C THR A 29 -1.36 -8.80 9.46
N TYR A 30 -1.33 -7.59 9.99
CA TYR A 30 -1.78 -6.43 9.22
C TYR A 30 -1.14 -5.15 9.76
N TRP A 31 -1.00 -4.17 8.86
CA TRP A 31 -0.62 -2.81 9.23
C TRP A 31 -1.88 -2.06 9.64
N LEU A 32 -1.76 -1.24 10.66
CA LEU A 32 -2.87 -0.42 11.17
C LEU A 32 -2.38 1.01 11.38
N ALA A 33 -3.07 1.98 10.78
CA ALA A 33 -2.77 3.40 10.96
C ALA A 33 -3.08 3.82 12.41
N SER A 34 -2.47 4.92 12.84
CA SER A 34 -2.72 5.47 14.18
C SER A 34 -4.19 5.79 14.35
N GLU A 35 -4.66 5.70 15.59
CA GLU A 35 -6.04 5.99 15.96
C GLU A 35 -6.46 7.37 15.43
N ASP A 36 -7.65 7.42 14.84
CA ASP A 36 -8.25 8.65 14.27
C ASP A 36 -7.53 9.20 13.03
N SER A 37 -6.60 8.45 12.44
CA SER A 37 -5.94 8.86 11.19
C SER A 37 -6.86 8.60 10.01
N ALA A 38 -7.27 9.65 9.30
CA ALA A 38 -8.12 9.55 8.11
C ALA A 38 -7.30 9.44 6.81
N SER A 39 -5.99 9.55 6.90
CA SER A 39 -5.08 9.46 5.76
C SER A 39 -3.78 8.80 6.16
N ALA A 40 -3.06 8.25 5.19
CA ALA A 40 -1.78 7.58 5.43
C ALA A 40 -0.93 7.58 4.17
N VAL A 41 0.38 7.55 4.35
CA VAL A 41 1.34 7.43 3.23
C VAL A 41 2.25 6.25 3.52
N ILE A 42 2.27 5.29 2.60
CA ILE A 42 3.15 4.13 2.66
C ILE A 42 4.15 4.27 1.53
N THR A 43 5.43 4.23 1.86
CA THR A 43 6.52 4.38 0.89
C THR A 43 7.31 3.10 0.78
N LEU A 44 7.53 2.65 -0.47
CA LEU A 44 8.42 1.53 -0.77
C LEU A 44 9.61 2.07 -1.55
N ARG A 45 10.83 1.73 -1.09
CA ARG A 45 12.06 2.11 -1.77
C ARG A 45 12.79 0.85 -2.19
N PHE A 46 12.95 0.69 -3.50
CA PHE A 46 13.65 -0.46 -4.07
C PHE A 46 15.14 -0.15 -4.18
N PRO A 47 16.01 -1.18 -4.09
CA PRO A 47 17.47 -0.95 -4.18
C PRO A 47 17.94 -0.52 -5.56
N GLU A 48 17.09 -0.67 -6.59
CA GLU A 48 17.40 -0.28 -7.95
C GLU A 48 16.12 0.04 -8.71
N LEU A 49 16.23 0.64 -9.89
CA LEU A 49 15.08 0.92 -10.75
C LEU A 49 14.33 -0.36 -11.07
N LYS A 50 13.02 -0.31 -10.93
CA LYS A 50 12.11 -1.40 -11.28
C LYS A 50 11.08 -0.89 -12.27
N ASN A 51 10.68 -1.73 -13.20
CA ASN A 51 9.65 -1.42 -14.20
C ASN A 51 8.31 -1.97 -13.67
N ILE A 52 7.56 -1.13 -13.00
CA ILE A 52 6.36 -1.54 -12.24
C ILE A 52 5.11 -1.33 -13.08
N SER A 53 4.20 -2.31 -13.08
CA SER A 53 2.96 -2.26 -13.87
C SER A 53 1.70 -2.51 -13.07
N ALA A 54 1.80 -3.00 -11.83
CA ALA A 54 0.61 -3.24 -11.03
C ALA A 54 0.92 -3.23 -9.53
N VAL A 55 -0.09 -2.83 -8.76
CA VAL A 55 -0.07 -2.87 -7.29
C VAL A 55 -1.37 -3.53 -6.84
N VAL A 56 -1.27 -4.42 -5.86
CA VAL A 56 -2.43 -5.09 -5.28
C VAL A 56 -2.52 -4.72 -3.81
N LEU A 57 -3.69 -4.29 -3.37
CA LEU A 57 -3.97 -3.91 -1.99
C LEU A 57 -5.11 -4.77 -1.44
N GLY A 58 -5.08 -5.06 -0.15
CA GLY A 58 -6.17 -5.75 0.53
C GLY A 58 -6.32 -5.23 1.95
N GLU A 59 -7.56 -4.91 2.33
CA GLU A 59 -7.86 -4.47 3.68
C GLU A 59 -7.96 -5.64 4.64
N TYR A 60 -7.70 -5.38 5.93
CA TYR A 60 -7.93 -6.36 6.98
C TYR A 60 -9.40 -6.25 7.39
N LEU A 61 -10.26 -7.02 6.71
CA LEU A 61 -11.72 -6.91 6.82
C LEU A 61 -12.34 -7.20 8.18
N PRO A 62 -11.71 -8.00 9.09
CA PRO A 62 -12.29 -8.15 10.44
C PRO A 62 -12.51 -6.83 11.17
N LEU A 63 -11.75 -5.76 10.82
CA LEU A 63 -11.95 -4.42 11.37
C LEU A 63 -12.97 -3.59 10.58
N GLY A 64 -13.41 -4.09 9.43
CA GLY A 64 -14.32 -3.38 8.54
C GLY A 64 -13.62 -2.74 7.35
N GLN A 65 -14.42 -2.28 6.41
CA GLN A 65 -13.93 -1.63 5.20
C GLN A 65 -13.88 -0.13 5.45
N HIS A 66 -12.68 0.42 5.58
CA HIS A 66 -12.47 1.81 5.98
C HIS A 66 -11.97 2.71 4.85
N ILE A 67 -11.16 2.18 3.94
CA ILE A 67 -10.50 2.99 2.90
C ILE A 67 -11.51 3.41 1.84
N GLU A 68 -11.58 4.71 1.59
CA GLU A 68 -12.52 5.31 0.66
C GLU A 68 -11.85 5.76 -0.63
N GLN A 69 -10.60 6.22 -0.55
CA GLN A 69 -9.93 6.83 -1.70
C GLN A 69 -8.43 6.87 -1.49
N GLY A 70 -7.67 6.73 -2.58
CA GLY A 70 -6.23 6.87 -2.52
C GLY A 70 -5.60 7.05 -3.90
N GLU A 71 -4.27 7.20 -3.88
CA GLU A 71 -3.45 7.43 -5.06
C GLU A 71 -2.19 6.57 -5.01
N ILE A 72 -1.65 6.26 -6.19
CA ILE A 72 -0.36 5.59 -6.31
C ILE A 72 0.56 6.52 -7.09
N LEU A 73 1.75 6.79 -6.54
CA LEU A 73 2.74 7.67 -7.13
C LEU A 73 4.04 6.93 -7.37
N ALA A 74 4.69 7.23 -8.49
CA ALA A 74 6.07 6.81 -8.75
C ALA A 74 6.93 8.06 -8.53
N GLY A 75 7.65 8.08 -7.40
CA GLY A 75 8.32 9.30 -6.97
C GLY A 75 7.31 10.41 -6.73
N LYS A 76 7.36 11.46 -7.53
CA LYS A 76 6.44 12.61 -7.40
C LYS A 76 5.26 12.56 -8.36
N ASN A 77 5.22 11.57 -9.24
CA ASN A 77 4.23 11.50 -10.31
C ASN A 77 3.11 10.54 -9.97
N LYS A 78 1.88 11.03 -9.94
CA LYS A 78 0.73 10.16 -9.75
C LYS A 78 0.53 9.29 -11.00
N ILE A 79 0.43 7.98 -10.80
CA ILE A 79 0.27 7.01 -11.88
C ILE A 79 -1.06 6.27 -11.84
N ALA A 80 -1.78 6.32 -10.72
CA ALA A 80 -3.08 5.68 -10.59
C ALA A 80 -3.86 6.24 -9.41
N ASP A 81 -5.17 6.06 -9.45
CA ASP A 81 -6.09 6.33 -8.34
C ASP A 81 -6.80 5.05 -7.97
N PHE A 82 -7.25 4.98 -6.74
CA PHE A 82 -8.16 3.92 -6.33
C PHE A 82 -9.21 4.48 -5.37
N THR A 83 -10.34 3.79 -5.28
CA THR A 83 -11.42 4.13 -4.37
C THR A 83 -11.44 3.08 -3.26
N VAL A 84 -12.52 2.35 -3.12
CA VAL A 84 -12.65 1.29 -2.13
C VAL A 84 -11.63 0.18 -2.40
N VAL A 85 -10.97 -0.31 -1.36
CA VAL A 85 -10.00 -1.42 -1.48
C VAL A 85 -10.68 -2.76 -1.20
N GLY A 86 -11.31 -2.90 -0.02
CA GLY A 86 -11.99 -4.14 0.33
C GLY A 86 -11.05 -5.33 0.44
N HIS A 87 -11.56 -6.51 0.12
CA HIS A 87 -10.79 -7.75 0.21
C HIS A 87 -9.54 -7.71 -0.66
N LYS A 88 -9.68 -7.20 -1.89
CA LYS A 88 -8.55 -7.14 -2.84
C LYS A 88 -8.84 -6.11 -3.92
N ARG A 89 -7.92 -5.19 -4.12
CA ARG A 89 -7.99 -4.21 -5.19
C ARG A 89 -6.73 -4.31 -6.03
N ILE A 90 -6.89 -4.58 -7.33
CA ILE A 90 -5.79 -4.65 -8.28
C ILE A 90 -5.75 -3.33 -9.05
N CYS A 91 -4.63 -2.61 -8.95
CA CYS A 91 -4.42 -1.36 -9.66
C CYS A 91 -3.41 -1.59 -10.77
N MET A 92 -3.86 -1.52 -12.02
CA MET A 92 -3.00 -1.70 -13.19
C MET A 92 -2.80 -0.35 -13.87
N PHE A 93 -1.60 -0.13 -14.39
CA PHE A 93 -1.22 1.11 -15.07
C PHE A 93 -0.14 0.82 -16.10
N ASP A 94 0.13 1.80 -16.96
CA ASP A 94 1.22 1.68 -17.92
C ASP A 94 2.54 1.52 -17.17
N PRO A 95 3.43 0.62 -17.61
CA PRO A 95 4.68 0.38 -16.89
C PRO A 95 5.47 1.67 -16.66
N VAL A 96 5.99 1.81 -15.44
CA VAL A 96 6.78 2.98 -15.05
C VAL A 96 8.06 2.51 -14.36
N GLN A 97 9.19 3.15 -14.72
CA GLN A 97 10.46 2.86 -14.07
C GLN A 97 10.64 3.78 -12.88
N THR A 98 10.85 3.20 -11.71
CA THR A 98 11.01 3.98 -10.48
C THR A 98 11.75 3.17 -9.41
N GLU A 99 12.44 3.88 -8.52
CA GLU A 99 13.00 3.30 -7.32
C GLU A 99 12.08 3.49 -6.13
N GLU A 100 11.11 4.43 -6.23
CA GLU A 100 10.23 4.76 -5.13
C GLU A 100 8.78 4.67 -5.57
N LEU A 101 7.99 3.94 -4.79
CA LEU A 101 6.56 3.79 -5.00
C LEU A 101 5.83 4.25 -3.75
N ILE A 102 4.86 5.13 -3.91
CA ILE A 102 4.10 5.68 -2.79
C ILE A 102 2.64 5.29 -2.92
N ILE A 103 2.10 4.70 -1.86
CA ILE A 103 0.68 4.39 -1.75
C ILE A 103 0.12 5.42 -0.77
N LYS A 104 -0.71 6.31 -1.27
CA LYS A 104 -1.26 7.40 -0.48
C LYS A 104 -2.75 7.19 -0.28
N ILE A 105 -3.15 6.91 0.96
CA ILE A 105 -4.56 6.81 1.32
C ILE A 105 -5.01 8.22 1.66
N THR A 106 -5.87 8.79 0.84
CA THR A 106 -6.28 10.20 0.96
C THR A 106 -7.54 10.37 1.79
N SER A 107 -8.35 9.31 1.90
CA SER A 107 -9.58 9.34 2.70
C SER A 107 -9.88 7.97 3.26
N SER A 108 -10.16 7.90 4.55
CA SER A 108 -10.55 6.68 5.25
C SER A 108 -11.59 7.07 6.30
N ARG A 109 -12.58 6.21 6.50
CA ARG A 109 -13.68 6.46 7.47
C ARG A 109 -13.15 6.53 8.89
N THR A 110 -12.15 5.73 9.17
CA THR A 110 -11.40 5.72 10.41
C THR A 110 -9.99 5.21 10.06
N GLU A 111 -9.21 4.76 11.02
CA GLU A 111 -7.85 4.30 10.71
C GLU A 111 -7.88 3.16 9.69
N ALA A 112 -7.00 3.26 8.68
CA ALA A 112 -6.86 2.24 7.65
C ALA A 112 -6.11 1.03 8.18
N ALA A 113 -6.49 -0.16 7.72
CA ALA A 113 -5.81 -1.41 8.03
C ALA A 113 -5.63 -2.21 6.74
N LEU A 114 -4.40 -2.56 6.42
CA LEU A 114 -4.09 -3.35 5.24
C LEU A 114 -3.41 -4.65 5.66
N ARG A 115 -3.84 -5.77 5.06
CA ARG A 115 -3.21 -7.08 5.25
C ARG A 115 -2.35 -7.48 4.08
N LEU A 116 -2.49 -6.81 2.93
CA LEU A 116 -1.87 -7.22 1.68
C LEU A 116 -1.37 -6.02 0.90
N LEU A 117 -0.12 -6.09 0.47
CA LEU A 117 0.47 -5.15 -0.48
C LEU A 117 1.39 -5.95 -1.38
N GLU A 118 1.08 -6.01 -2.66
CA GLU A 118 1.92 -6.68 -3.66
C GLU A 118 2.26 -5.69 -4.76
N VAL A 119 3.46 -5.83 -5.31
CA VAL A 119 3.93 -5.00 -6.41
C VAL A 119 4.44 -5.90 -7.51
N TYR A 120 3.97 -5.69 -8.73
CA TYR A 120 4.35 -6.52 -9.88
C TYR A 120 5.09 -5.69 -10.90
N GLN A 121 6.13 -6.28 -11.45
CA GLN A 121 6.96 -5.63 -12.47
C GLN A 121 6.68 -6.23 -13.84
N GLU A 122 6.90 -5.41 -14.86
CA GLU A 122 6.83 -5.83 -16.26
C GLU A 122 8.19 -6.38 -16.67
N SER A 123 8.18 -7.50 -17.35
CA SER A 123 9.42 -8.13 -17.80
C SER A 123 9.92 -7.57 -19.14
#